data_6a2fb9e29fff2c5ec7b05881b7d4b596
#
_entry.id   6a2fb9e29fff2c5ec7b05881b7d4b596
#
_cell.length_a   1.000
_cell.length_b   1.000
_cell.length_c   1.000
_cell.angle_alpha   90.00
_cell.angle_beta   90.00
_cell.angle_gamma   90.00
#
_symmetry.space_group_name_H-M   'P 1'
#
loop_
_entity.id
_entity.type
_entity.pdbx_description
1 polymer ?
#
loop_
_entity_poly.entity_id
_entity_poly.type
_entity_poly.pdbx_seq_one_letter_code
_entity_poly.pdbx_strand_id
1 'polypeptide(L)'
;MQNFNSKITKFISIMGLVTLLSLITVGCSNKQNSTSQSNKISIVTTTNVYSDIAKNIVGKYGTATAIIDKSSVDPHDFDPTTADAKKVAQANIIVANGLGYDSWMNKLAKSVDKKPVLVGEDLMGLKSGDNPHIWYNLDMPTKYVDYLVKRLSKLDKKHAAYFKENGEKYLAKIDKIKQLAQANKGDQKPVFVSEPVFDYALQEAG
;
A
#
# COMPACT_ATOMS: atom_id res chain seq x y z
N MET A 1 -36.40 -59.04 51.98
CA MET A 1 -36.04 -57.60 52.19
C MET A 1 -34.67 -57.15 51.62
N GLN A 2 -33.76 -58.10 51.28
CA GLN A 2 -32.40 -57.71 50.73
C GLN A 2 -32.37 -57.31 49.27
N ASN A 3 -33.34 -57.70 48.45
CA ASN A 3 -33.31 -57.28 46.99
C ASN A 3 -33.86 -55.94 46.67
N PHE A 4 -34.55 -55.26 47.60
CA PHE A 4 -35.11 -53.90 47.34
C PHE A 4 -34.02 -52.82 47.50
N ASN A 5 -33.16 -52.96 48.49
CA ASN A 5 -32.08 -51.99 48.74
C ASN A 5 -31.02 -51.96 47.64
N SER A 6 -30.73 -53.15 47.03
CA SER A 6 -29.76 -53.25 45.91
C SER A 6 -30.21 -52.52 44.64
N LYS A 7 -31.49 -52.43 44.34
CA LYS A 7 -32.02 -51.71 43.18
C LYS A 7 -32.04 -50.23 43.39
N ILE A 8 -32.34 -49.76 44.61
CA ILE A 8 -32.31 -48.32 44.95
C ILE A 8 -30.88 -47.79 44.91
N THR A 9 -29.89 -48.53 45.45
CA THR A 9 -28.48 -48.13 45.43
C THR A 9 -27.93 -48.03 43.98
N LYS A 10 -28.33 -48.95 43.09
CA LYS A 10 -27.94 -48.86 41.65
C LYS A 10 -28.62 -47.68 40.92
N PHE A 11 -29.88 -47.36 41.28
CA PHE A 11 -30.58 -46.23 40.66
C PHE A 11 -29.98 -44.87 41.09
N ILE A 12 -29.61 -44.74 42.35
CA ILE A 12 -28.94 -43.55 42.88
C ILE A 12 -27.55 -43.39 42.27
N SER A 13 -26.78 -44.47 42.08
CA SER A 13 -25.46 -44.46 41.42
C SER A 13 -25.55 -44.04 39.93
N ILE A 14 -26.56 -44.51 39.22
CA ILE A 14 -26.75 -44.17 37.80
C ILE A 14 -27.21 -42.70 37.66
N MET A 15 -28.08 -42.22 38.55
CA MET A 15 -28.55 -40.83 38.55
C MET A 15 -27.46 -39.85 38.94
N GLY A 16 -26.53 -40.22 39.85
CA GLY A 16 -25.35 -39.43 40.21
C GLY A 16 -24.32 -39.34 39.08
N LEU A 17 -24.18 -40.41 38.28
CA LEU A 17 -23.25 -40.42 37.13
C LEU A 17 -23.76 -39.58 35.95
N VAL A 18 -25.08 -39.55 35.74
CA VAL A 18 -25.71 -38.73 34.66
C VAL A 18 -25.67 -37.25 35.00
N THR A 19 -25.81 -36.84 36.26
CA THR A 19 -25.68 -35.44 36.70
C THR A 19 -24.23 -34.96 36.70
N LEU A 20 -23.23 -35.81 36.86
CA LEU A 20 -21.83 -35.42 36.80
C LEU A 20 -21.35 -35.26 35.33
N LEU A 21 -21.98 -35.94 34.37
CA LEU A 21 -21.64 -35.85 32.95
C LEU A 21 -22.25 -34.63 32.26
N SER A 22 -23.27 -34.00 32.87
CA SER A 22 -23.90 -32.79 32.33
C SER A 22 -23.22 -31.46 32.70
N LEU A 23 -22.18 -31.50 33.56
CA LEU A 23 -21.44 -30.32 34.01
C LEU A 23 -20.16 -30.02 33.18
N ILE A 24 -19.86 -30.85 32.19
CA ILE A 24 -18.63 -30.68 31.35
C ILE A 24 -18.91 -29.99 30.01
N THR A 25 -20.16 -29.55 29.74
CA THR A 25 -20.49 -28.83 28.50
C THR A 25 -20.64 -27.29 28.72
N VAL A 26 -20.00 -26.73 29.76
CA VAL A 26 -19.62 -25.33 29.70
C VAL A 26 -18.37 -25.24 28.84
N GLY A 27 -18.53 -25.57 27.56
CA GLY A 27 -17.57 -25.23 26.55
C GLY A 27 -17.39 -23.74 26.59
N CYS A 28 -16.20 -23.29 26.92
CA CYS A 28 -15.75 -21.93 26.61
C CYS A 28 -16.11 -21.68 25.14
N SER A 29 -17.26 -21.08 24.91
CA SER A 29 -17.50 -20.31 23.72
C SER A 29 -16.50 -19.17 23.81
N ASN A 30 -15.25 -19.48 23.50
CA ASN A 30 -14.28 -18.51 23.10
C ASN A 30 -14.90 -17.88 21.86
N LYS A 31 -15.68 -16.82 22.08
CA LYS A 31 -16.02 -15.88 21.05
C LYS A 31 -14.67 -15.37 20.59
N GLN A 32 -14.05 -16.16 19.71
CA GLN A 32 -13.02 -15.66 18.84
C GLN A 32 -13.69 -14.46 18.21
N ASN A 33 -13.45 -13.28 18.79
CA ASN A 33 -13.56 -12.06 18.05
C ASN A 33 -12.64 -12.30 16.85
N SER A 34 -13.19 -12.90 15.82
CA SER A 34 -12.76 -12.64 14.48
C SER A 34 -13.01 -11.14 14.32
N THR A 35 -12.10 -10.32 14.88
CA THR A 35 -11.78 -9.06 14.24
C THR A 35 -11.60 -9.51 12.80
N SER A 36 -12.61 -9.25 11.97
CA SER A 36 -12.43 -9.23 10.56
C SER A 36 -11.28 -8.24 10.40
N GLN A 37 -10.08 -8.79 10.29
CA GLN A 37 -8.93 -8.06 9.83
C GLN A 37 -9.41 -7.62 8.45
N SER A 38 -10.04 -6.45 8.40
CA SER A 38 -10.37 -5.84 7.13
C SER A 38 -9.04 -5.86 6.42
N ASN A 39 -8.94 -6.67 5.36
CA ASN A 39 -7.71 -6.80 4.60
C ASN A 39 -7.42 -5.39 4.07
N LYS A 40 -6.72 -4.59 4.90
CA LYS A 40 -6.33 -3.23 4.52
C LYS A 40 -5.49 -3.35 3.27
N ILE A 41 -5.80 -2.54 2.29
CA ILE A 41 -5.03 -2.52 1.05
C ILE A 41 -3.59 -2.13 1.38
N SER A 42 -2.64 -2.94 0.95
CA SER A 42 -1.20 -2.70 1.13
C SER A 42 -0.59 -2.20 -0.18
N ILE A 43 0.03 -1.03 -0.13
CA ILE A 43 0.77 -0.43 -1.24
C ILE A 43 2.23 -0.37 -0.84
N VAL A 44 3.11 -0.89 -1.68
CA VAL A 44 4.57 -0.82 -1.48
C VAL A 44 5.17 -0.04 -2.64
N THR A 45 5.99 0.95 -2.34
CA THR A 45 6.65 1.81 -3.31
C THR A 45 8.16 1.73 -3.14
N THR A 46 8.91 2.09 -4.15
CA THR A 46 10.37 2.18 -4.05
C THR A 46 10.79 3.31 -3.13
N THR A 47 10.29 4.52 -3.36
CA THR A 47 10.66 5.73 -2.61
C THR A 47 9.48 6.37 -1.88
N ASN A 48 9.78 7.24 -0.94
CA ASN A 48 8.82 7.94 -0.09
C ASN A 48 7.90 8.90 -0.86
N VAL A 49 8.33 9.47 -1.98
CA VAL A 49 7.51 10.34 -2.82
C VAL A 49 6.22 9.64 -3.24
N TYR A 50 6.34 8.42 -3.77
CA TYR A 50 5.18 7.63 -4.20
C TYR A 50 4.33 7.13 -3.03
N SER A 51 4.97 6.76 -1.91
CA SER A 51 4.21 6.32 -0.73
C SER A 51 3.45 7.46 -0.08
N ASP A 52 3.96 8.68 -0.11
CA ASP A 52 3.25 9.85 0.44
C ASP A 52 1.97 10.14 -0.35
N ILE A 53 2.07 10.19 -1.68
CA ILE A 53 0.88 10.32 -2.54
C ILE A 53 -0.11 9.19 -2.24
N ALA A 54 0.36 7.94 -2.25
CA ALA A 54 -0.50 6.77 -2.04
C ALA A 54 -1.17 6.76 -0.66
N LYS A 55 -0.49 7.21 0.41
CA LYS A 55 -1.07 7.38 1.76
C LYS A 55 -2.24 8.35 1.75
N ASN A 56 -2.08 9.48 1.06
CA ASN A 56 -3.13 10.49 0.97
C ASN A 56 -4.38 9.93 0.26
N ILE A 57 -4.22 9.07 -0.75
CA ILE A 57 -5.34 8.53 -1.53
C ILE A 57 -6.01 7.36 -0.79
N VAL A 58 -5.25 6.38 -0.31
CA VAL A 58 -5.80 5.18 0.33
C VAL A 58 -6.38 5.49 1.72
N GLY A 59 -5.81 6.46 2.43
CA GLY A 59 -6.27 6.93 3.74
C GLY A 59 -6.44 5.79 4.75
N LYS A 60 -7.55 5.78 5.45
CA LYS A 60 -7.83 4.79 6.53
C LYS A 60 -8.09 3.35 6.04
N TYR A 61 -8.30 3.16 4.74
CA TYR A 61 -8.65 1.84 4.18
C TYR A 61 -7.43 1.04 3.68
N GLY A 62 -6.22 1.57 3.85
CA GLY A 62 -5.01 0.87 3.50
C GLY A 62 -3.77 1.43 4.16
N THR A 63 -2.63 0.93 3.73
CA THR A 63 -1.30 1.41 4.10
C THR A 63 -0.47 1.60 2.83
N ALA A 64 0.39 2.59 2.85
CA ALA A 64 1.41 2.74 1.81
C ALA A 64 2.77 2.92 2.50
N THR A 65 3.74 2.13 2.09
CA THR A 65 5.10 2.13 2.66
C THR A 65 6.13 2.17 1.54
N ALA A 66 7.16 2.98 1.72
CA ALA A 66 8.34 2.96 0.86
C ALA A 66 9.34 1.90 1.34
N ILE A 67 10.07 1.31 0.42
CA ILE A 67 11.26 0.50 0.74
C ILE A 67 12.39 1.45 1.15
N ILE A 68 12.61 2.49 0.36
CA ILE A 68 13.58 3.55 0.66
C ILE A 68 12.81 4.76 1.22
N ASP A 69 12.94 4.99 2.52
CA ASP A 69 12.28 6.08 3.25
C ASP A 69 13.25 7.20 3.66
N LYS A 70 14.56 7.00 3.46
CA LYS A 70 15.62 7.95 3.80
C LYS A 70 16.21 8.58 2.54
N SER A 71 16.32 9.90 2.55
CA SER A 71 16.89 10.67 1.43
C SER A 71 18.41 10.44 1.22
N SER A 72 19.09 9.84 2.21
CA SER A 72 20.52 9.53 2.11
C SER A 72 20.82 8.21 1.40
N VAL A 73 19.80 7.46 1.00
CA VAL A 73 19.95 6.17 0.30
C VAL A 73 19.76 6.42 -1.19
N ASP A 74 20.77 6.05 -1.98
CA ASP A 74 20.69 6.13 -3.43
C ASP A 74 19.81 5.00 -4.00
N PRO A 75 18.72 5.31 -4.70
CA PRO A 75 17.89 4.28 -5.30
C PRO A 75 18.52 3.53 -6.47
N HIS A 76 19.52 4.07 -7.13
CA HIS A 76 20.21 3.40 -8.23
C HIS A 76 21.01 2.18 -7.77
N ASP A 77 21.64 2.28 -6.59
CA ASP A 77 22.54 1.27 -6.04
C ASP A 77 21.93 0.51 -4.85
N PHE A 78 20.61 0.59 -4.67
CA PHE A 78 19.94 -0.06 -3.54
C PHE A 78 19.89 -1.58 -3.71
N ASP A 79 20.33 -2.30 -2.66
CA ASP A 79 20.25 -3.76 -2.58
C ASP A 79 19.14 -4.18 -1.61
N PRO A 80 18.02 -4.72 -2.12
CA PRO A 80 16.88 -5.06 -1.29
C PRO A 80 17.11 -6.29 -0.43
N THR A 81 16.57 -6.25 0.79
CA THR A 81 16.66 -7.33 1.77
C THR A 81 15.53 -8.37 1.61
N THR A 82 15.68 -9.52 2.30
CA THR A 82 14.59 -10.51 2.41
C THR A 82 13.34 -9.95 3.09
N ALA A 83 13.50 -8.97 3.99
CA ALA A 83 12.38 -8.27 4.60
C ALA A 83 11.61 -7.43 3.57
N ASP A 84 12.29 -6.83 2.62
CA ASP A 84 11.67 -6.06 1.53
C ASP A 84 10.94 -6.99 0.56
N ALA A 85 11.52 -8.14 0.22
CA ALA A 85 10.84 -9.18 -0.55
C ALA A 85 9.51 -9.61 0.11
N LYS A 86 9.50 -9.74 1.42
CA LYS A 86 8.29 -10.09 2.19
C LYS A 86 7.22 -9.01 2.12
N LYS A 87 7.60 -7.72 2.22
CA LYS A 87 6.68 -6.58 2.04
C LYS A 87 6.07 -6.59 0.63
N VAL A 88 6.92 -6.76 -0.40
CA VAL A 88 6.49 -6.80 -1.81
C VAL A 88 5.56 -7.99 -2.08
N ALA A 89 5.86 -9.18 -1.51
CA ALA A 89 5.00 -10.35 -1.63
C ALA A 89 3.58 -10.14 -1.08
N GLN A 90 3.44 -9.35 -0.01
CA GLN A 90 2.16 -9.05 0.64
C GLN A 90 1.42 -7.86 0.02
N ALA A 91 2.05 -7.09 -0.85
CA ALA A 91 1.47 -5.89 -1.44
C ALA A 91 0.34 -6.20 -2.44
N ASN A 92 -0.73 -5.40 -2.39
CA ASN A 92 -1.79 -5.38 -3.40
C ASN A 92 -1.42 -4.52 -4.61
N ILE A 93 -0.59 -3.49 -4.38
CA ILE A 93 -0.08 -2.57 -5.40
C ILE A 93 1.41 -2.38 -5.13
N ILE A 94 2.23 -2.53 -6.15
CA ILE A 94 3.66 -2.26 -6.10
C ILE A 94 3.94 -1.14 -7.10
N VAL A 95 4.70 -0.13 -6.68
CA VAL A 95 5.00 1.05 -7.48
C VAL A 95 6.51 1.28 -7.53
N ALA A 96 7.03 1.47 -8.72
CA ALA A 96 8.40 1.88 -8.96
C ALA A 96 8.43 3.14 -9.82
N ASN A 97 9.51 3.91 -9.70
CA ASN A 97 9.76 5.06 -10.57
C ASN A 97 9.89 4.61 -12.03
N GLY A 98 10.65 3.58 -12.27
CA GLY A 98 11.03 3.16 -13.61
C GLY A 98 12.22 3.94 -14.17
N LEU A 99 12.37 3.94 -15.50
CA LEU A 99 13.40 4.67 -16.26
C LEU A 99 14.83 4.32 -15.82
N GLY A 100 15.03 3.11 -15.26
CA GLY A 100 16.33 2.67 -14.76
C GLY A 100 16.65 3.11 -13.33
N TYR A 101 15.86 4.02 -12.74
CA TYR A 101 16.12 4.61 -11.41
C TYR A 101 16.13 3.59 -10.27
N ASP A 102 15.22 2.61 -10.32
CA ASP A 102 14.97 1.64 -9.26
C ASP A 102 14.74 0.23 -9.83
N SER A 103 15.58 -0.16 -10.78
CA SER A 103 15.48 -1.43 -11.53
C SER A 103 15.48 -2.68 -10.65
N TRP A 104 16.00 -2.61 -9.43
CA TRP A 104 15.99 -3.67 -8.43
C TRP A 104 14.56 -4.06 -8.02
N MET A 105 13.59 -3.12 -8.05
CA MET A 105 12.20 -3.43 -7.72
C MET A 105 11.58 -4.41 -8.72
N ASN A 106 11.92 -4.32 -10.00
CA ASN A 106 11.45 -5.28 -11.01
C ASN A 106 11.97 -6.70 -10.70
N LYS A 107 13.25 -6.82 -10.33
CA LYS A 107 13.86 -8.10 -9.96
C LYS A 107 13.22 -8.65 -8.68
N LEU A 108 13.04 -7.78 -7.67
CA LEU A 108 12.43 -8.15 -6.40
C LEU A 108 10.99 -8.62 -6.57
N ALA A 109 10.16 -7.87 -7.29
CA ALA A 109 8.76 -8.22 -7.55
C ALA A 109 8.66 -9.54 -8.34
N LYS A 110 9.51 -9.73 -9.35
CA LYS A 110 9.59 -10.98 -10.11
C LYS A 110 9.92 -12.19 -9.22
N SER A 111 10.80 -12.04 -8.23
CA SER A 111 11.19 -13.12 -7.30
C SER A 111 10.03 -13.63 -6.44
N VAL A 112 8.96 -12.86 -6.32
CA VAL A 112 7.74 -13.19 -5.56
C VAL A 112 6.50 -13.28 -6.45
N ASP A 113 6.69 -13.51 -7.75
CA ASP A 113 5.66 -13.65 -8.78
C ASP A 113 4.70 -12.44 -8.85
N LYS A 114 5.27 -11.24 -8.81
CA LYS A 114 4.55 -9.97 -8.92
C LYS A 114 5.17 -9.04 -9.94
N LYS A 115 4.42 -8.00 -10.33
CA LYS A 115 4.86 -6.96 -11.25
C LYS A 115 4.54 -5.58 -10.66
N PRO A 116 5.50 -4.64 -10.58
CA PRO A 116 5.22 -3.26 -10.23
C PRO A 116 4.57 -2.52 -11.41
N VAL A 117 3.87 -1.42 -11.11
CA VAL A 117 3.63 -0.37 -12.10
C VAL A 117 4.85 0.55 -12.10
N LEU A 118 5.34 0.85 -13.29
CA LEU A 118 6.44 1.78 -13.52
C LEU A 118 5.85 3.15 -13.85
N VAL A 119 6.04 4.14 -12.96
CA VAL A 119 5.39 5.44 -13.15
C VAL A 119 5.88 6.12 -14.42
N GLY A 120 7.18 6.06 -14.71
CA GLY A 120 7.76 6.64 -15.91
C GLY A 120 7.21 6.03 -17.19
N GLU A 121 7.30 4.71 -17.33
CA GLU A 121 6.92 4.02 -18.57
C GLU A 121 5.40 3.82 -18.65
N ASP A 122 4.77 3.23 -17.63
CA ASP A 122 3.38 2.79 -17.70
C ASP A 122 2.38 3.95 -17.57
N LEU A 123 2.73 5.03 -16.86
CA LEU A 123 1.82 6.14 -16.59
C LEU A 123 2.18 7.41 -17.35
N MET A 124 3.47 7.74 -17.44
CA MET A 124 3.93 8.95 -18.12
C MET A 124 4.21 8.72 -19.61
N GLY A 125 4.38 7.47 -20.04
CA GLY A 125 4.69 7.11 -21.43
C GLY A 125 6.13 7.43 -21.83
N LEU A 126 7.01 7.59 -20.85
CA LEU A 126 8.44 7.85 -21.04
C LEU A 126 9.18 6.55 -21.39
N LYS A 127 10.41 6.67 -21.86
CA LYS A 127 11.22 5.54 -22.32
C LYS A 127 12.51 5.42 -21.51
N SER A 128 13.11 4.25 -21.55
CA SER A 128 14.46 4.06 -20.99
C SER A 128 15.44 5.06 -21.59
N GLY A 129 16.18 5.76 -20.73
CA GLY A 129 17.09 6.84 -21.10
C GLY A 129 16.52 8.24 -20.96
N ASP A 130 15.19 8.38 -20.77
CA ASP A 130 14.62 9.66 -20.38
C ASP A 130 14.99 10.00 -18.93
N ASN A 131 14.92 11.29 -18.57
CA ASN A 131 15.26 11.76 -17.23
C ASN A 131 14.38 11.08 -16.17
N PRO A 132 14.94 10.33 -15.23
CA PRO A 132 14.16 9.57 -14.24
C PRO A 132 13.61 10.43 -13.08
N HIS A 133 13.99 11.70 -12.96
CA HIS A 133 13.61 12.58 -11.84
C HIS A 133 12.17 13.13 -12.00
N ILE A 134 11.25 12.24 -12.38
CA ILE A 134 9.86 12.57 -12.77
C ILE A 134 9.00 13.10 -11.63
N TRP A 135 9.41 12.97 -10.39
CA TRP A 135 8.71 13.59 -9.25
C TRP A 135 8.74 15.13 -9.25
N TYR A 136 9.58 15.73 -10.08
CA TYR A 136 9.56 17.17 -10.35
C TYR A 136 8.68 17.55 -11.54
N ASN A 137 8.18 16.58 -12.30
CA ASN A 137 7.22 16.82 -13.38
C ASN A 137 5.84 17.03 -12.78
N LEU A 138 5.22 18.20 -13.03
CA LEU A 138 3.94 18.56 -12.43
C LEU A 138 2.74 17.73 -12.94
N ASP A 139 2.90 16.97 -14.03
CA ASP A 139 1.87 16.07 -14.53
C ASP A 139 1.93 14.68 -13.88
N MET A 140 3.09 14.28 -13.34
CA MET A 140 3.26 12.99 -12.70
C MET A 140 2.25 12.74 -11.58
N PRO A 141 2.01 13.67 -10.63
CA PRO A 141 1.04 13.44 -9.57
C PRO A 141 -0.37 13.18 -10.10
N THR A 142 -0.79 13.88 -11.17
CA THR A 142 -2.10 13.66 -11.80
C THR A 142 -2.22 12.24 -12.34
N LYS A 143 -1.26 11.81 -13.15
CA LYS A 143 -1.23 10.47 -13.73
C LYS A 143 -1.21 9.37 -12.67
N TYR A 144 -0.40 9.56 -11.62
CA TYR A 144 -0.28 8.58 -10.56
C TYR A 144 -1.52 8.51 -9.65
N VAL A 145 -2.13 9.65 -9.31
CA VAL A 145 -3.39 9.72 -8.55
C VAL A 145 -4.52 9.04 -9.31
N ASP A 146 -4.68 9.32 -10.62
CA ASP A 146 -5.69 8.68 -11.46
C ASP A 146 -5.54 7.16 -11.48
N TYR A 147 -4.30 6.66 -11.62
CA TYR A 147 -4.00 5.24 -11.52
C TYR A 147 -4.40 4.66 -10.16
N LEU A 148 -4.01 5.31 -9.06
CA LEU A 148 -4.31 4.86 -7.71
C LEU A 148 -5.81 4.81 -7.46
N VAL A 149 -6.55 5.88 -7.77
CA VAL A 149 -8.01 5.94 -7.60
C VAL A 149 -8.67 4.80 -8.37
N LYS A 150 -8.32 4.60 -9.63
CA LYS A 150 -8.84 3.52 -10.46
C LYS A 150 -8.54 2.13 -9.89
N ARG A 151 -7.29 1.92 -9.43
CA ARG A 151 -6.85 0.62 -8.90
C ARG A 151 -7.47 0.31 -7.54
N LEU A 152 -7.49 1.28 -6.64
CA LEU A 152 -8.08 1.16 -5.31
C LEU A 152 -9.60 0.93 -5.38
N SER A 153 -10.30 1.64 -6.27
CA SER A 153 -11.74 1.45 -6.49
C SER A 153 -12.08 0.05 -7.04
N LYS A 154 -11.17 -0.58 -7.76
CA LYS A 154 -11.33 -1.98 -8.19
C LYS A 154 -11.11 -2.98 -7.04
N LEU A 155 -10.14 -2.70 -6.16
CA LEU A 155 -9.82 -3.56 -5.02
C LEU A 155 -10.87 -3.45 -3.90
N ASP A 156 -11.41 -2.25 -3.70
CA ASP A 156 -12.42 -1.97 -2.69
C ASP A 156 -13.53 -1.09 -3.26
N LYS A 157 -14.46 -1.72 -3.94
CA LYS A 157 -15.59 -1.04 -4.58
C LYS A 157 -16.47 -0.26 -3.59
N LYS A 158 -16.56 -0.75 -2.34
CA LYS A 158 -17.36 -0.12 -1.29
C LYS A 158 -16.86 1.29 -0.94
N HIS A 159 -15.56 1.52 -1.03
CA HIS A 159 -14.95 2.78 -0.66
C HIS A 159 -14.43 3.59 -1.86
N ALA A 160 -14.88 3.26 -3.08
CA ALA A 160 -14.45 3.93 -4.31
C ALA A 160 -14.65 5.46 -4.28
N ALA A 161 -15.79 5.93 -3.74
CA ALA A 161 -16.08 7.37 -3.59
C ALA A 161 -15.07 8.07 -2.66
N TYR A 162 -14.64 7.39 -1.58
CA TYR A 162 -13.64 7.92 -0.66
C TYR A 162 -12.28 8.10 -1.35
N PHE A 163 -11.83 7.12 -2.13
CA PHE A 163 -10.57 7.24 -2.87
C PHE A 163 -10.60 8.34 -3.91
N LYS A 164 -11.73 8.50 -4.60
CA LYS A 164 -11.94 9.57 -5.57
C LYS A 164 -11.88 10.95 -4.90
N GLU A 165 -12.61 11.15 -3.80
CA GLU A 165 -12.59 12.40 -3.03
C GLU A 165 -11.18 12.76 -2.53
N ASN A 166 -10.43 11.78 -2.04
CA ASN A 166 -9.04 11.98 -1.61
C ASN A 166 -8.13 12.36 -2.80
N GLY A 167 -8.34 11.74 -3.96
CA GLY A 167 -7.64 12.09 -5.20
C GLY A 167 -7.89 13.54 -5.59
N GLU A 168 -9.14 13.96 -5.64
CA GLU A 168 -9.53 15.34 -5.96
C GLU A 168 -8.93 16.36 -4.99
N LYS A 169 -8.97 16.06 -3.68
CA LYS A 169 -8.33 16.90 -2.65
C LYS A 169 -6.82 17.00 -2.81
N TYR A 170 -6.16 15.90 -3.19
CA TYR A 170 -4.72 15.91 -3.42
C TYR A 170 -4.37 16.74 -4.66
N LEU A 171 -5.06 16.52 -5.78
CA LEU A 171 -4.83 17.21 -7.03
C LEU A 171 -5.09 18.71 -6.93
N ALA A 172 -6.08 19.14 -6.13
CA ALA A 172 -6.31 20.57 -5.88
C ALA A 172 -5.10 21.28 -5.23
N LYS A 173 -4.24 20.56 -4.49
CA LYS A 173 -2.98 21.10 -3.98
C LYS A 173 -1.91 21.20 -5.08
N ILE A 174 -1.87 20.20 -5.97
CA ILE A 174 -0.95 20.19 -7.12
C ILE A 174 -1.29 21.33 -8.08
N ASP A 175 -2.57 21.57 -8.33
CA ASP A 175 -3.03 22.67 -9.19
C ASP A 175 -2.57 24.04 -8.68
N LYS A 176 -2.54 24.23 -7.34
CA LYS A 176 -1.97 25.46 -6.76
C LYS A 176 -0.48 25.61 -7.06
N ILE A 177 0.27 24.51 -7.02
CA ILE A 177 1.70 24.52 -7.36
C ILE A 177 1.88 24.84 -8.85
N LYS A 178 1.07 24.24 -9.73
CA LYS A 178 1.08 24.56 -11.17
C LYS A 178 0.79 26.05 -11.44
N GLN A 179 -0.22 26.60 -10.76
CA GLN A 179 -0.53 28.02 -10.88
C GLN A 179 0.62 28.92 -10.40
N LEU A 180 1.28 28.56 -9.29
CA LEU A 180 2.44 29.29 -8.80
C LEU A 180 3.62 29.22 -9.77
N ALA A 181 3.91 28.05 -10.35
CA ALA A 181 4.95 27.91 -11.36
C ALA A 181 4.66 28.79 -12.58
N GLN A 182 3.43 28.78 -13.09
CA GLN A 182 3.01 29.62 -14.22
C GLN A 182 3.07 31.12 -13.91
N ALA A 183 2.63 31.53 -12.70
CA ALA A 183 2.65 32.95 -12.29
C ALA A 183 4.07 33.49 -12.09
N ASN A 184 5.04 32.62 -11.81
CA ASN A 184 6.44 32.98 -11.61
C ASN A 184 7.33 32.59 -12.80
N LYS A 185 6.73 32.31 -13.94
CA LYS A 185 7.47 32.00 -15.16
C LYS A 185 8.34 33.20 -15.56
N GLY A 186 9.65 33.01 -15.47
CA GLY A 186 10.63 34.06 -15.70
C GLY A 186 11.14 34.09 -17.12
N ASP A 187 12.08 35.01 -17.36
CA ASP A 187 12.88 35.01 -18.59
C ASP A 187 13.73 33.74 -18.65
N GLN A 188 13.74 33.09 -19.80
CA GLN A 188 14.58 31.92 -20.02
C GLN A 188 16.06 32.29 -19.84
N LYS A 189 16.65 31.78 -18.76
CA LYS A 189 18.06 31.96 -18.47
C LYS A 189 18.76 30.59 -18.54
N PRO A 190 19.95 30.49 -19.11
CA PRO A 190 20.70 29.27 -19.13
C PRO A 190 21.07 28.87 -17.70
N VAL A 191 20.77 27.63 -17.33
CA VAL A 191 21.11 27.02 -16.04
C VAL A 191 22.03 25.84 -16.32
N PHE A 192 23.12 25.75 -15.56
CA PHE A 192 24.03 24.62 -15.62
C PHE A 192 23.77 23.71 -14.41
N VAL A 193 23.56 22.43 -14.68
CA VAL A 193 23.33 21.40 -13.67
C VAL A 193 24.35 20.28 -13.82
N SER A 194 24.81 19.73 -12.72
CA SER A 194 25.70 18.54 -12.73
C SER A 194 24.91 17.27 -13.00
N GLU A 195 23.63 17.25 -12.64
CA GLU A 195 22.70 16.16 -12.83
C GLU A 195 21.31 16.73 -13.09
N PRO A 196 20.50 16.13 -14.00
CA PRO A 196 19.20 16.70 -14.44
C PRO A 196 18.07 16.53 -13.42
N VAL A 197 18.36 16.62 -12.12
CA VAL A 197 17.39 16.37 -11.03
C VAL A 197 16.20 17.33 -11.12
N PHE A 198 16.46 18.61 -11.37
CA PHE A 198 15.44 19.67 -11.36
C PHE A 198 14.93 20.05 -12.75
N ASP A 199 15.37 19.39 -13.82
CA ASP A 199 15.06 19.82 -15.20
C ASP A 199 13.57 19.99 -15.45
N TYR A 200 12.74 19.05 -14.99
CA TYR A 200 11.28 19.19 -15.13
C TYR A 200 10.72 20.44 -14.43
N ALA A 201 11.20 20.74 -13.22
CA ALA A 201 10.77 21.93 -12.50
C ALA A 201 11.29 23.22 -13.15
N LEU A 202 12.53 23.20 -13.67
CA LEU A 202 13.13 24.33 -14.38
C LEU A 202 12.38 24.62 -15.68
N GLN A 203 11.99 23.59 -16.44
CA GLN A 203 11.19 23.73 -17.65
C GLN A 203 9.81 24.34 -17.38
N GLU A 204 9.19 24.01 -16.25
CA GLU A 204 7.91 24.61 -15.86
C GLU A 204 8.05 26.07 -15.41
N ALA A 205 9.20 26.43 -14.85
CA ALA A 205 9.49 27.80 -14.41
C ALA A 205 9.95 28.72 -15.54
N GLY A 206 10.28 28.22 -16.73
CA GLY A 206 10.73 28.96 -17.91
C GLY A 206 12.23 28.93 -18.08
#